data_76950937b23e589c4ef6e5f1e956d253
#
_entry.id   76950937b23e589c4ef6e5f1e956d253
#
_cell.length_a   1.000
_cell.length_b   1.000
_cell.length_c   1.000
_cell.angle_alpha   90.00
_cell.angle_beta   90.00
_cell.angle_gamma   90.00
#
_symmetry.space_group_name_H-M   'P 1'
#
loop_
_entity.id
_entity.type
_entity.pdbx_description
1 polymer ?
#
loop_
_entity_poly.entity_id
_entity_poly.type
_entity_poly.pdbx_seq_one_letter_code
_entity_poly.pdbx_strand_id
1 'polypeptide(L)'
;MLRDKTITSSWYSDEKILKIEKENIFSKSWHLLGSIDQIPNKGDYLIKTINEQPIVVINDIVGGINVFYNVCQHRGCVLLEKDGNSKQIKCGYHGWVYELNGKLKAARGFDKEDLDFEELNLKSIEHYIWMNQIFIKLQSDCNNLPKTLKEIENIISPIKFDNYLFHFRKSYKIKCNWKVYMDNYLEGFHIPLVHPKLNRVIDYKSYSTEIFDNFSLQWCHINAESSPYKKTDDTSKAYYFTLFPNILFNIAPGRLQTNIIEPINASSCNVYFDYYFENEEDLESIQEDISFSEEVQNEDINICERIQIGL
;
A
#
# COMPACT_ATOMS: atom_id res chain seq x y z
N MET A 1 6.97 -9.27 30.57
CA MET A 1 6.69 -7.89 30.11
C MET A 1 7.90 -7.06 30.40
N LEU A 2 8.56 -6.52 29.40
CA LEU A 2 9.63 -5.52 29.55
C LEU A 2 8.95 -4.18 29.89
N ARG A 3 8.62 -3.96 31.14
CA ARG A 3 7.88 -2.75 31.58
C ARG A 3 8.71 -1.48 31.69
N ASP A 4 10.04 -1.56 31.59
CA ASP A 4 10.92 -0.45 32.00
C ASP A 4 11.98 -0.08 30.94
N LYS A 5 11.88 -0.56 29.69
CA LYS A 5 12.85 -0.23 28.63
C LYS A 5 12.15 0.03 27.31
N THR A 6 12.53 1.12 26.68
CA THR A 6 12.22 1.37 25.26
C THR A 6 12.98 0.39 24.37
N ILE A 7 12.53 0.23 23.14
CA ILE A 7 13.25 -0.54 22.11
C ILE A 7 14.63 0.11 21.90
N THR A 8 15.67 -0.71 21.84
CA THR A 8 17.05 -0.19 21.69
C THR A 8 17.24 0.42 20.29
N SER A 9 18.04 1.48 20.20
CA SER A 9 18.29 2.21 18.93
C SER A 9 18.83 1.32 17.80
N SER A 10 19.55 0.23 18.13
CA SER A 10 20.04 -0.73 17.13
C SER A 10 18.93 -1.35 16.26
N TRP A 11 17.70 -1.49 16.79
CA TRP A 11 16.57 -1.97 16.01
C TRP A 11 16.16 -1.03 14.88
N TYR A 12 16.50 0.26 15.00
CA TYR A 12 16.16 1.30 14.02
C TYR A 12 17.36 1.73 13.15
N SER A 13 18.58 1.27 13.46
CA SER A 13 19.80 1.78 12.81
C SER A 13 20.72 0.71 12.24
N ASP A 14 20.49 -0.60 12.54
CA ASP A 14 21.34 -1.69 12.07
C ASP A 14 20.80 -2.31 10.77
N GLU A 15 21.60 -2.25 9.69
CA GLU A 15 21.29 -2.86 8.39
C GLU A 15 21.10 -4.38 8.47
N LYS A 16 21.72 -5.05 9.44
CA LYS A 16 21.54 -6.49 9.64
C LYS A 16 20.11 -6.80 10.12
N ILE A 17 19.56 -5.94 10.98
CA ILE A 17 18.17 -6.07 11.43
C ILE A 17 17.23 -5.86 10.26
N LEU A 18 17.43 -4.82 9.45
CA LEU A 18 16.62 -4.60 8.27
C LEU A 18 16.67 -5.79 7.30
N LYS A 19 17.84 -6.40 7.11
CA LYS A 19 17.94 -7.62 6.28
C LYS A 19 17.09 -8.75 6.84
N ILE A 20 17.13 -9.00 8.15
CA ILE A 20 16.30 -10.01 8.82
C ILE A 20 14.80 -9.68 8.65
N GLU A 21 14.42 -8.40 8.76
CA GLU A 21 13.03 -7.95 8.54
C GLU A 21 12.56 -8.20 7.10
N LYS A 22 13.39 -7.88 6.09
CA LYS A 22 13.10 -8.18 4.69
C LYS A 22 12.87 -9.67 4.45
N GLU A 23 13.73 -10.52 5.03
CA GLU A 23 13.67 -11.98 4.86
C GLU A 23 12.54 -12.66 5.65
N ASN A 24 12.15 -12.14 6.82
CA ASN A 24 11.25 -12.83 7.74
C ASN A 24 9.92 -12.11 7.99
N ILE A 25 9.81 -10.83 7.66
CA ILE A 25 8.59 -10.04 7.79
C ILE A 25 8.04 -9.73 6.39
N PHE A 26 8.77 -8.91 5.62
CA PHE A 26 8.26 -8.44 4.33
C PHE A 26 8.05 -9.57 3.31
N SER A 27 8.93 -10.57 3.26
CA SER A 27 8.75 -11.72 2.36
C SER A 27 7.54 -12.57 2.70
N LYS A 28 7.10 -12.56 3.97
CA LYS A 28 5.99 -13.37 4.52
C LYS A 28 4.73 -12.55 4.80
N SER A 29 4.64 -11.35 4.25
CA SER A 29 3.51 -10.46 4.44
C SER A 29 2.73 -10.27 3.15
N TRP A 30 1.49 -9.82 3.28
CA TRP A 30 0.72 -9.29 2.17
C TRP A 30 1.18 -7.86 1.84
N HIS A 31 1.20 -7.55 0.56
CA HIS A 31 1.59 -6.25 0.03
C HIS A 31 0.46 -5.63 -0.77
N LEU A 32 0.17 -4.37 -0.53
CA LEU A 32 -0.77 -3.58 -1.31
C LEU A 32 -0.06 -3.00 -2.54
N LEU A 33 -0.59 -3.26 -3.74
CA LEU A 33 0.00 -2.79 -4.99
C LEU A 33 -0.64 -1.50 -5.51
N GLY A 34 -1.93 -1.34 -5.28
CA GLY A 34 -2.75 -0.24 -5.79
C GLY A 34 -4.19 -0.68 -5.95
N SER A 35 -4.94 0.01 -6.82
CA SER A 35 -6.36 -0.26 -7.08
C SER A 35 -6.60 -0.72 -8.51
N ILE A 36 -7.68 -1.49 -8.71
CA ILE A 36 -8.15 -1.88 -10.06
C ILE A 36 -8.53 -0.67 -10.91
N ASP A 37 -8.92 0.45 -10.29
CA ASP A 37 -9.27 1.69 -10.97
C ASP A 37 -8.09 2.31 -11.71
N GLN A 38 -6.87 1.97 -11.36
CA GLN A 38 -5.65 2.42 -12.05
C GLN A 38 -5.41 1.67 -13.36
N ILE A 39 -6.09 0.54 -13.56
CA ILE A 39 -5.99 -0.31 -14.75
C ILE A 39 -7.40 -0.68 -15.27
N PRO A 40 -8.25 0.30 -15.63
CA PRO A 40 -9.66 0.06 -15.93
C PRO A 40 -9.92 -0.68 -17.24
N ASN A 41 -8.99 -0.64 -18.19
CA ASN A 41 -9.19 -1.18 -19.53
C ASN A 41 -8.43 -2.49 -19.75
N LYS A 42 -8.89 -3.26 -20.73
CA LYS A 42 -8.16 -4.46 -21.16
C LYS A 42 -6.74 -4.13 -21.61
N GLY A 43 -5.79 -4.85 -21.03
CA GLY A 43 -4.38 -4.69 -21.33
C GLY A 43 -3.69 -3.58 -20.53
N ASP A 44 -4.42 -2.82 -19.72
CA ASP A 44 -3.80 -1.91 -18.77
C ASP A 44 -2.98 -2.71 -17.74
N TYR A 45 -1.82 -2.18 -17.40
CA TYR A 45 -0.95 -2.82 -16.42
C TYR A 45 -0.18 -1.80 -15.57
N LEU A 46 0.08 -2.22 -14.33
CA LEU A 46 0.97 -1.55 -13.37
C LEU A 46 2.19 -2.40 -13.11
N ILE A 47 3.34 -1.76 -12.98
CA ILE A 47 4.56 -2.41 -12.50
C ILE A 47 4.92 -1.93 -11.10
N LYS A 48 5.37 -2.87 -10.27
CA LYS A 48 5.83 -2.63 -8.91
C LYS A 48 7.11 -3.43 -8.66
N THR A 49 7.90 -2.96 -7.73
CA THR A 49 9.00 -3.75 -7.16
C THR A 49 8.66 -4.00 -5.70
N ILE A 50 8.52 -5.23 -5.30
CA ILE A 50 8.18 -5.61 -3.92
C ILE A 50 9.27 -6.54 -3.40
N ASN A 51 9.93 -6.14 -2.33
CA ASN A 51 11.04 -6.89 -1.75
C ASN A 51 12.06 -7.33 -2.82
N GLU A 52 12.45 -6.37 -3.68
CA GLU A 52 13.39 -6.53 -4.81
C GLU A 52 12.87 -7.42 -5.96
N GLN A 53 11.64 -7.91 -5.90
CA GLN A 53 11.02 -8.69 -6.98
C GLN A 53 10.24 -7.78 -7.93
N PRO A 54 10.53 -7.81 -9.24
CA PRO A 54 9.73 -7.08 -10.23
C PRO A 54 8.39 -7.79 -10.44
N ILE A 55 7.30 -7.04 -10.27
CA ILE A 55 5.92 -7.52 -10.34
C ILE A 55 5.18 -6.75 -11.43
N VAL A 56 4.27 -7.41 -12.14
CA VAL A 56 3.30 -6.80 -13.03
C VAL A 56 1.88 -7.22 -12.66
N VAL A 57 0.98 -6.26 -12.60
CA VAL A 57 -0.46 -6.45 -12.45
C VAL A 57 -1.11 -6.09 -13.77
N ILE A 58 -1.94 -6.95 -14.34
CA ILE A 58 -2.53 -6.79 -15.68
C ILE A 58 -4.03 -7.02 -15.60
N ASN A 59 -4.81 -6.14 -16.24
CA ASN A 59 -6.23 -6.35 -16.47
C ASN A 59 -6.45 -7.06 -17.82
N ASP A 60 -6.91 -8.31 -17.79
CA ASP A 60 -7.30 -9.06 -18.99
C ASP A 60 -8.81 -8.98 -19.29
N ILE A 61 -9.61 -8.30 -18.48
CA ILE A 61 -11.09 -8.24 -18.53
C ILE A 61 -11.74 -9.63 -18.47
N VAL A 62 -11.44 -10.50 -19.44
CA VAL A 62 -12.03 -11.86 -19.51
C VAL A 62 -11.50 -12.77 -18.39
N GLY A 63 -10.20 -12.67 -18.11
CA GLY A 63 -9.52 -13.41 -17.04
C GLY A 63 -9.48 -12.65 -15.70
N GLY A 64 -10.00 -11.42 -15.67
CA GLY A 64 -9.89 -10.53 -14.51
C GLY A 64 -8.49 -9.96 -14.33
N ILE A 65 -8.13 -9.67 -13.09
CA ILE A 65 -6.79 -9.20 -12.73
C ILE A 65 -5.84 -10.39 -12.65
N ASN A 66 -4.71 -10.27 -13.33
CA ASN A 66 -3.61 -11.23 -13.28
C ASN A 66 -2.38 -10.59 -12.66
N VAL A 67 -1.65 -11.32 -11.84
CA VAL A 67 -0.41 -10.85 -11.23
C VAL A 67 0.70 -11.85 -11.50
N PHE A 68 1.83 -11.35 -12.01
CA PHE A 68 2.99 -12.18 -12.35
C PHE A 68 4.29 -11.55 -11.85
N TYR A 69 5.31 -12.39 -11.70
CA TYR A 69 6.68 -11.87 -11.74
C TYR A 69 6.94 -11.28 -13.13
N ASN A 70 7.38 -10.05 -13.19
CA ASN A 70 7.64 -9.30 -14.44
C ASN A 70 8.96 -9.75 -15.09
N VAL A 71 9.12 -11.05 -15.29
CA VAL A 71 10.38 -11.72 -15.68
C VAL A 71 10.12 -12.75 -16.78
N CYS A 72 10.87 -12.61 -17.88
CA CYS A 72 10.84 -13.56 -19.00
C CYS A 72 11.39 -14.93 -18.59
N GLN A 73 10.65 -16.00 -18.86
CA GLN A 73 11.04 -17.37 -18.50
C GLN A 73 12.17 -17.94 -19.36
N HIS A 74 12.64 -17.19 -20.38
CA HIS A 74 13.80 -17.60 -21.18
C HIS A 74 15.11 -17.39 -20.41
N ARG A 75 15.47 -16.15 -20.08
CA ARG A 75 16.75 -15.79 -19.41
C ARG A 75 16.61 -14.66 -18.40
N GLY A 76 15.47 -14.53 -17.75
CA GLY A 76 15.28 -13.61 -16.63
C GLY A 76 15.22 -12.12 -16.99
N CYS A 77 15.03 -11.76 -18.25
CA CYS A 77 14.89 -10.35 -18.64
C CYS A 77 13.60 -9.76 -18.07
N VAL A 78 13.67 -8.56 -17.48
CA VAL A 78 12.47 -7.79 -17.10
C VAL A 78 11.68 -7.47 -18.37
N LEU A 79 10.36 -7.69 -18.32
CA LEU A 79 9.49 -7.62 -19.50
C LEU A 79 8.98 -6.20 -19.77
N LEU A 80 8.50 -5.53 -18.72
CA LEU A 80 7.87 -4.22 -18.78
C LEU A 80 8.58 -3.27 -17.82
N GLU A 81 8.88 -2.03 -18.26
CA GLU A 81 9.71 -1.08 -17.51
C GLU A 81 8.92 0.07 -16.90
N LYS A 82 7.68 0.30 -17.36
CA LYS A 82 6.76 1.35 -16.88
C LYS A 82 5.33 0.93 -17.08
N ASP A 83 4.43 1.51 -16.30
CA ASP A 83 2.98 1.33 -16.43
C ASP A 83 2.50 1.65 -17.85
N GLY A 84 1.43 0.99 -18.30
CA GLY A 84 0.92 1.21 -19.65
C GLY A 84 -0.22 0.28 -20.05
N ASN A 85 -0.43 0.19 -21.36
CA ASN A 85 -1.41 -0.72 -21.98
C ASN A 85 -0.76 -1.53 -23.10
N SER A 86 -1.06 -2.82 -23.16
CA SER A 86 -0.58 -3.69 -24.22
C SER A 86 -1.56 -4.81 -24.52
N LYS A 87 -1.59 -5.26 -25.76
CA LYS A 87 -2.40 -6.43 -26.20
C LYS A 87 -1.72 -7.76 -25.86
N GLN A 88 -0.42 -7.75 -25.64
CA GLN A 88 0.42 -8.90 -25.32
C GLN A 88 1.75 -8.42 -24.71
N ILE A 89 2.42 -9.25 -23.94
CA ILE A 89 3.71 -8.92 -23.32
C ILE A 89 4.81 -9.48 -24.21
N LYS A 90 5.70 -8.61 -24.71
CA LYS A 90 6.82 -9.02 -25.55
C LYS A 90 8.15 -8.74 -24.85
N CYS A 91 8.96 -9.77 -24.69
CA CYS A 91 10.32 -9.63 -24.18
C CYS A 91 11.19 -8.85 -25.17
N GLY A 92 11.80 -7.77 -24.69
CA GLY A 92 12.68 -6.93 -25.51
C GLY A 92 14.01 -7.59 -25.89
N TYR A 93 14.39 -8.69 -25.21
CA TYR A 93 15.69 -9.33 -25.43
C TYR A 93 15.67 -10.28 -26.66
N HIS A 94 14.83 -11.33 -26.65
CA HIS A 94 14.78 -12.33 -27.74
C HIS A 94 13.42 -12.42 -28.42
N GLY A 95 12.47 -11.53 -28.04
CA GLY A 95 11.18 -11.45 -28.72
C GLY A 95 10.17 -12.54 -28.30
N TRP A 96 10.36 -13.21 -27.17
CA TRP A 96 9.34 -14.11 -26.63
C TRP A 96 8.08 -13.31 -26.30
N VAL A 97 6.91 -13.91 -26.59
CA VAL A 97 5.62 -13.24 -26.48
C VAL A 97 4.73 -14.03 -25.53
N TYR A 98 4.14 -13.31 -24.56
CA TYR A 98 3.14 -13.85 -23.63
C TYR A 98 1.79 -13.18 -23.86
N GLU A 99 0.73 -13.92 -23.66
CA GLU A 99 -0.63 -13.39 -23.56
C GLU A 99 -0.83 -12.63 -22.23
N LEU A 100 -1.94 -11.87 -22.10
CA LEU A 100 -2.23 -11.11 -20.88
C LEU A 100 -2.51 -12.02 -19.67
N ASN A 101 -2.91 -13.26 -19.91
CA ASN A 101 -3.07 -14.30 -18.89
C ASN A 101 -1.77 -15.03 -18.53
N GLY A 102 -0.63 -14.56 -19.03
CA GLY A 102 0.70 -15.10 -18.75
C GLY A 102 1.12 -16.29 -19.59
N LYS A 103 0.25 -16.84 -20.47
CA LYS A 103 0.61 -17.99 -21.31
C LYS A 103 1.65 -17.62 -22.37
N LEU A 104 2.67 -18.46 -22.53
CA LEU A 104 3.66 -18.31 -23.58
C LEU A 104 2.99 -18.56 -24.95
N LYS A 105 2.94 -17.53 -25.79
CA LYS A 105 2.33 -17.57 -27.12
C LYS A 105 3.31 -17.93 -28.22
N ALA A 106 4.52 -17.36 -28.14
CA ALA A 106 5.56 -17.57 -29.15
C ALA A 106 6.96 -17.46 -28.52
N ALA A 107 7.83 -18.38 -28.86
CA ALA A 107 9.23 -18.42 -28.49
C ALA A 107 10.08 -18.35 -29.77
N ARG A 108 10.49 -17.14 -30.16
CA ARG A 108 11.28 -16.94 -31.38
C ARG A 108 12.54 -17.82 -31.39
N GLY A 109 12.73 -18.58 -32.44
CA GLY A 109 13.86 -19.47 -32.61
C GLY A 109 13.65 -20.91 -32.11
N PHE A 110 12.42 -21.21 -31.65
CA PHE A 110 12.00 -22.54 -31.19
C PHE A 110 10.62 -22.87 -31.75
N ASP A 111 10.42 -24.11 -32.18
CA ASP A 111 9.12 -24.64 -32.50
C ASP A 111 8.41 -25.16 -31.24
N LYS A 112 7.07 -25.37 -31.33
CA LYS A 112 6.30 -25.81 -30.14
C LYS A 112 6.67 -27.21 -29.66
N GLU A 113 7.23 -28.02 -30.55
CA GLU A 113 7.73 -29.35 -30.26
C GLU A 113 9.07 -29.36 -29.52
N ASP A 114 9.82 -28.23 -29.57
CA ASP A 114 11.13 -28.10 -28.94
C ASP A 114 11.07 -27.73 -27.47
N LEU A 115 9.95 -27.15 -27.02
CA LEU A 115 9.80 -26.57 -25.68
C LEU A 115 8.45 -26.91 -25.07
N ASP A 116 8.43 -27.18 -23.77
CA ASP A 116 7.19 -27.21 -23.02
C ASP A 116 6.70 -25.76 -22.74
N PHE A 117 5.78 -25.29 -23.57
CA PHE A 117 5.23 -23.93 -23.46
C PHE A 117 4.43 -23.74 -22.17
N GLU A 118 3.86 -24.80 -21.57
CA GLU A 118 3.10 -24.67 -20.32
C GLU A 118 4.02 -24.41 -19.12
N GLU A 119 5.18 -25.07 -19.08
CA GLU A 119 6.17 -24.82 -18.03
C GLU A 119 6.83 -23.44 -18.14
N LEU A 120 6.80 -22.84 -19.36
CA LEU A 120 7.41 -21.55 -19.66
C LEU A 120 6.42 -20.35 -19.60
N ASN A 121 5.21 -20.56 -19.08
CA ASN A 121 4.28 -19.50 -18.74
C ASN A 121 4.85 -18.58 -17.67
N LEU A 122 4.43 -17.31 -17.65
CA LEU A 122 4.79 -16.39 -16.57
C LEU A 122 4.40 -16.98 -15.22
N LYS A 123 5.26 -16.84 -14.23
CA LYS A 123 5.00 -17.32 -12.88
C LYS A 123 3.99 -16.40 -12.21
N SER A 124 2.82 -16.95 -11.92
CA SER A 124 1.73 -16.23 -11.24
C SER A 124 2.05 -15.98 -9.77
N ILE A 125 1.50 -14.89 -9.26
CA ILE A 125 1.57 -14.51 -7.85
C ILE A 125 0.15 -14.55 -7.28
N GLU A 126 -0.01 -15.14 -6.11
CA GLU A 126 -1.30 -15.17 -5.43
C GLU A 126 -1.70 -13.76 -5.03
N HIS A 127 -2.94 -13.38 -5.36
CA HIS A 127 -3.48 -12.07 -5.09
C HIS A 127 -4.89 -12.15 -4.51
N TYR A 128 -5.30 -11.07 -3.85
CA TYR A 128 -6.63 -10.90 -3.29
C TYR A 128 -7.10 -9.46 -3.55
N ILE A 129 -8.36 -9.31 -3.98
CA ILE A 129 -8.95 -7.98 -4.20
C ILE A 129 -9.95 -7.71 -3.10
N TRP A 130 -9.78 -6.58 -2.43
CA TRP A 130 -10.69 -6.08 -1.40
C TRP A 130 -11.05 -4.63 -1.68
N MET A 131 -12.35 -4.35 -1.88
CA MET A 131 -12.83 -2.99 -2.12
C MET A 131 -11.96 -2.24 -3.15
N ASN A 132 -11.78 -2.84 -4.32
CA ASN A 132 -10.91 -2.40 -5.42
C ASN A 132 -9.39 -2.41 -5.13
N GLN A 133 -8.95 -2.64 -3.91
CA GLN A 133 -7.53 -2.69 -3.56
C GLN A 133 -6.92 -4.06 -3.90
N ILE A 134 -5.76 -4.07 -4.55
CA ILE A 134 -5.07 -5.28 -5.02
C ILE A 134 -3.96 -5.64 -4.06
N PHE A 135 -4.07 -6.78 -3.39
CA PHE A 135 -3.07 -7.34 -2.50
C PHE A 135 -2.40 -8.56 -3.11
N ILE A 136 -1.12 -8.74 -2.83
CA ILE A 136 -0.37 -9.94 -3.19
C ILE A 136 0.37 -10.52 -2.00
N LYS A 137 0.73 -11.80 -2.09
CA LYS A 137 1.74 -12.41 -1.22
C LYS A 137 2.80 -13.13 -2.04
N LEU A 138 4.05 -13.02 -1.60
CA LEU A 138 5.19 -13.65 -2.28
C LEU A 138 5.45 -15.08 -1.79
N GLN A 139 5.00 -15.41 -0.58
CA GLN A 139 5.16 -16.74 0.05
C GLN A 139 3.82 -17.24 0.59
N SER A 140 3.71 -18.55 0.78
CA SER A 140 2.45 -19.20 1.19
C SER A 140 2.14 -19.10 2.68
N ASP A 141 3.13 -18.83 3.52
CA ASP A 141 3.00 -18.79 4.99
C ASP A 141 2.59 -17.41 5.55
N CYS A 142 1.93 -16.60 4.74
CA CYS A 142 1.35 -15.33 5.16
C CYS A 142 0.09 -15.52 6.02
N ASN A 143 -0.24 -14.51 6.83
CA ASN A 143 -1.48 -14.47 7.61
C ASN A 143 -2.74 -14.53 6.72
N ASN A 144 -3.89 -14.79 7.34
CA ASN A 144 -5.18 -14.87 6.63
C ASN A 144 -5.73 -13.45 6.38
N LEU A 145 -5.25 -12.79 5.33
CA LEU A 145 -5.70 -11.45 4.94
C LEU A 145 -7.22 -11.34 4.73
N PRO A 146 -7.91 -12.26 4.01
CA PRO A 146 -9.36 -12.18 3.84
C PRO A 146 -10.12 -12.10 5.16
N LYS A 147 -9.71 -12.86 6.18
CA LYS A 147 -10.31 -12.80 7.52
C LYS A 147 -10.07 -11.44 8.17
N THR A 148 -8.83 -10.95 8.13
CA THR A 148 -8.46 -9.64 8.70
C THR A 148 -9.24 -8.50 8.04
N LEU A 149 -9.32 -8.48 6.72
CA LEU A 149 -10.07 -7.44 5.99
C LEU A 149 -11.58 -7.51 6.25
N LYS A 150 -12.11 -8.70 6.48
CA LYS A 150 -13.52 -8.86 6.89
C LYS A 150 -13.80 -8.30 8.29
N GLU A 151 -12.87 -8.42 9.21
CA GLU A 151 -12.97 -7.77 10.53
C GLU A 151 -12.96 -6.24 10.39
N ILE A 152 -12.09 -5.68 9.55
CA ILE A 152 -12.04 -4.25 9.23
C ILE A 152 -13.38 -3.78 8.61
N GLU A 153 -13.93 -4.51 7.62
CA GLU A 153 -15.24 -4.20 7.04
C GLU A 153 -16.35 -4.08 8.09
N ASN A 154 -16.38 -5.02 9.04
CA ASN A 154 -17.40 -5.02 10.09
C ASN A 154 -17.27 -3.78 11.00
N ILE A 155 -16.05 -3.32 11.26
CA ILE A 155 -15.80 -2.12 12.09
C ILE A 155 -16.25 -0.85 11.38
N ILE A 156 -15.92 -0.70 10.09
CA ILE A 156 -16.24 0.50 9.32
C ILE A 156 -17.65 0.52 8.75
N SER A 157 -18.42 -0.57 8.89
CA SER A 157 -19.79 -0.64 8.38
C SER A 157 -20.65 0.55 8.88
N PRO A 158 -21.42 1.22 8.01
CA PRO A 158 -21.80 0.83 6.64
C PRO A 158 -20.89 1.40 5.52
N ILE A 159 -19.73 1.94 5.82
CA ILE A 159 -18.83 2.54 4.82
C ILE A 159 -18.41 1.46 3.80
N LYS A 160 -18.49 1.79 2.50
CA LYS A 160 -18.04 0.97 1.39
C LYS A 160 -17.24 1.84 0.42
N PHE A 161 -16.24 1.25 -0.22
CA PHE A 161 -15.36 1.96 -1.14
C PHE A 161 -15.62 1.62 -2.62
N ASP A 162 -16.75 0.98 -2.95
CA ASP A 162 -17.09 0.59 -4.33
C ASP A 162 -17.18 1.79 -5.29
N ASN A 163 -17.54 2.97 -4.75
CA ASN A 163 -17.68 4.22 -5.50
C ASN A 163 -16.49 5.17 -5.34
N TYR A 164 -15.42 4.73 -4.67
CA TYR A 164 -14.22 5.54 -4.48
C TYR A 164 -13.26 5.29 -5.63
N LEU A 165 -12.83 6.34 -6.29
CA LEU A 165 -11.91 6.28 -7.42
C LEU A 165 -10.53 6.75 -7.01
N PHE A 166 -9.51 6.08 -7.53
CA PHE A 166 -8.13 6.53 -7.40
C PHE A 166 -7.97 7.91 -8.05
N HIS A 167 -7.46 8.85 -7.28
CA HIS A 167 -7.21 10.21 -7.76
C HIS A 167 -5.75 10.39 -8.15
N PHE A 168 -4.81 10.18 -7.21
CA PHE A 168 -3.38 10.21 -7.50
C PHE A 168 -2.55 9.59 -6.38
N ARG A 169 -1.26 9.38 -6.67
CA ARG A 169 -0.25 8.94 -5.70
C ARG A 169 0.71 10.09 -5.38
N LYS A 170 0.94 10.35 -4.10
CA LYS A 170 2.04 11.16 -3.61
C LYS A 170 3.12 10.27 -3.03
N SER A 171 4.39 10.63 -3.27
CA SER A 171 5.53 9.87 -2.77
C SER A 171 6.44 10.77 -1.94
N TYR A 172 6.89 10.25 -0.79
CA TYR A 172 7.80 10.94 0.11
C TYR A 172 9.00 10.04 0.39
N LYS A 173 10.20 10.59 0.24
CA LYS A 173 11.43 9.94 0.69
C LYS A 173 11.82 10.54 2.02
N ILE A 174 11.79 9.73 3.09
CA ILE A 174 11.97 10.18 4.46
C ILE A 174 13.30 9.61 5.00
N LYS A 175 14.07 10.45 5.70
CA LYS A 175 15.35 10.05 6.29
C LYS A 175 15.15 9.48 7.69
N CYS A 176 14.35 8.42 7.78
CA CYS A 176 14.18 7.64 8.99
C CYS A 176 13.96 6.16 8.67
N ASN A 177 14.25 5.30 9.63
CA ASN A 177 13.89 3.89 9.57
C ASN A 177 12.36 3.75 9.41
N TRP A 178 11.92 2.77 8.63
CA TRP A 178 10.50 2.52 8.40
C TRP A 178 9.71 2.33 9.72
N LYS A 179 10.32 1.72 10.74
CA LYS A 179 9.68 1.54 12.06
C LYS A 179 9.52 2.85 12.83
N VAL A 180 10.41 3.82 12.66
CA VAL A 180 10.23 5.15 13.26
C VAL A 180 8.96 5.81 12.73
N TYR A 181 8.72 5.71 11.43
CA TYR A 181 7.50 6.23 10.84
C TYR A 181 6.27 5.44 11.29
N MET A 182 6.39 4.11 11.38
CA MET A 182 5.30 3.26 11.88
C MET A 182 4.98 3.56 13.34
N ASP A 183 5.98 3.68 14.21
CA ASP A 183 5.78 3.99 15.64
C ASP A 183 5.08 5.35 15.82
N ASN A 184 5.43 6.36 15.02
CA ASN A 184 4.75 7.65 15.00
C ASN A 184 3.27 7.51 14.61
N TYR A 185 2.94 6.66 13.65
CA TYR A 185 1.55 6.45 13.22
C TYR A 185 0.74 5.61 14.22
N LEU A 186 1.36 4.72 14.98
CA LEU A 186 0.66 3.74 15.84
C LEU A 186 0.06 4.34 17.13
N GLU A 187 0.22 5.63 17.37
CA GLU A 187 -0.28 6.31 18.56
C GLU A 187 -0.76 7.74 18.23
N GLY A 188 -1.52 8.35 19.12
CA GLY A 188 -2.03 9.70 18.96
C GLY A 188 -1.51 10.71 19.98
N PHE A 189 -0.54 10.34 20.85
CA PHE A 189 -0.05 11.22 21.92
C PHE A 189 0.69 12.44 21.41
N HIS A 190 1.29 12.38 20.23
CA HIS A 190 2.00 13.49 19.60
C HIS A 190 1.03 14.52 18.97
N ILE A 191 -0.20 14.13 18.62
CA ILE A 191 -1.15 14.97 17.88
C ILE A 191 -1.32 16.38 18.49
N PRO A 192 -1.58 16.54 19.80
CA PRO A 192 -1.78 17.86 20.37
C PRO A 192 -0.57 18.79 20.30
N LEU A 193 0.65 18.23 20.16
CA LEU A 193 1.90 18.97 20.14
C LEU A 193 2.47 19.17 18.74
N VAL A 194 2.28 18.20 17.87
CA VAL A 194 2.88 18.17 16.51
C VAL A 194 1.91 18.67 15.46
N HIS A 195 0.61 18.39 15.60
CA HIS A 195 -0.43 18.66 14.59
C HIS A 195 -1.51 19.64 15.05
N PRO A 196 -1.22 20.94 15.16
CA PRO A 196 -2.19 21.89 15.70
C PRO A 196 -3.48 22.02 14.89
N LYS A 197 -3.43 21.83 13.58
CA LYS A 197 -4.63 21.81 12.73
C LYS A 197 -5.43 20.53 12.89
N LEU A 198 -4.77 19.36 12.81
CA LEU A 198 -5.43 18.07 13.01
C LEU A 198 -6.10 18.00 14.40
N ASN A 199 -5.42 18.50 15.43
CA ASN A 199 -5.97 18.54 16.80
C ASN A 199 -7.26 19.38 16.92
N ARG A 200 -7.54 20.29 15.98
CA ARG A 200 -8.81 21.03 15.90
C ARG A 200 -9.87 20.27 15.13
N VAL A 201 -9.47 19.50 14.13
CA VAL A 201 -10.37 18.71 13.28
C VAL A 201 -10.92 17.50 14.02
N ILE A 202 -10.15 16.88 14.92
CA ILE A 202 -10.57 15.72 15.69
C ILE A 202 -11.03 16.08 17.10
N ASP A 203 -11.98 15.33 17.63
CA ASP A 203 -12.23 15.33 19.08
C ASP A 203 -11.23 14.40 19.78
N TYR A 204 -10.11 14.98 20.20
CA TYR A 204 -9.03 14.22 20.85
C TYR A 204 -9.48 13.50 22.13
N LYS A 205 -10.56 13.93 22.81
CA LYS A 205 -11.09 13.24 23.99
C LYS A 205 -11.72 11.90 23.64
N SER A 206 -12.21 11.76 22.42
CA SER A 206 -12.78 10.51 21.90
C SER A 206 -11.72 9.56 21.31
N TYR A 207 -10.46 10.00 21.20
CA TYR A 207 -9.40 9.23 20.56
C TYR A 207 -9.15 7.91 21.27
N SER A 208 -9.25 6.81 20.56
CA SER A 208 -9.13 5.45 21.07
C SER A 208 -8.17 4.63 20.22
N THR A 209 -7.44 3.72 20.86
CA THR A 209 -6.54 2.77 20.19
C THR A 209 -6.90 1.35 20.59
N GLU A 210 -7.08 0.47 19.63
CA GLU A 210 -7.41 -0.94 19.79
C GLU A 210 -6.41 -1.80 19.04
N ILE A 211 -6.02 -2.93 19.62
CA ILE A 211 -5.02 -3.85 19.04
C ILE A 211 -5.70 -5.18 18.75
N PHE A 212 -5.53 -5.67 17.53
CA PHE A 212 -6.01 -6.95 17.03
C PHE A 212 -4.82 -7.85 16.64
N ASP A 213 -5.08 -9.10 16.26
CA ASP A 213 -4.01 -10.07 15.95
C ASP A 213 -3.10 -9.62 14.79
N ASN A 214 -3.66 -9.01 13.74
CA ASN A 214 -2.93 -8.66 12.51
C ASN A 214 -3.04 -7.18 12.12
N PHE A 215 -3.75 -6.38 12.91
CA PHE A 215 -3.90 -4.95 12.67
C PHE A 215 -4.11 -4.20 13.97
N SER A 216 -3.89 -2.90 13.95
CA SER A 216 -4.36 -1.98 14.98
C SER A 216 -5.34 -0.98 14.38
N LEU A 217 -6.19 -0.46 15.23
CA LEU A 217 -7.16 0.58 14.91
C LEU A 217 -6.97 1.75 15.86
N GLN A 218 -6.91 2.93 15.32
CA GLN A 218 -7.13 4.17 16.04
C GLN A 218 -8.36 4.85 15.43
N TRP A 219 -9.19 5.44 16.27
CA TRP A 219 -10.36 6.16 15.79
C TRP A 219 -10.74 7.31 16.72
N CYS A 220 -11.40 8.32 16.17
CA CYS A 220 -11.92 9.45 16.92
C CYS A 220 -13.14 10.05 16.20
N HIS A 221 -13.91 10.85 16.92
CA HIS A 221 -14.93 11.71 16.30
C HIS A 221 -14.26 12.89 15.60
N ILE A 222 -14.94 13.41 14.59
CA ILE A 222 -14.51 14.58 13.82
C ILE A 222 -15.35 15.77 14.24
N ASN A 223 -14.71 16.92 14.47
CA ASN A 223 -15.40 18.20 14.73
C ASN A 223 -15.91 18.75 13.40
N ALA A 224 -17.22 18.68 13.16
CA ALA A 224 -17.83 19.09 11.91
C ALA A 224 -17.50 20.54 11.50
N GLU A 225 -17.45 21.47 12.46
CA GLU A 225 -17.14 22.89 12.20
C GLU A 225 -15.72 23.17 11.70
N SER A 226 -14.78 22.28 12.03
CA SER A 226 -13.34 22.45 11.70
C SER A 226 -12.84 21.49 10.64
N SER A 227 -13.73 20.62 10.13
CA SER A 227 -13.38 19.53 9.22
C SER A 227 -13.13 20.03 7.79
N PRO A 228 -12.06 19.56 7.14
CA PRO A 228 -11.88 19.73 5.70
C PRO A 228 -12.79 18.81 4.88
N TYR A 229 -13.46 17.82 5.52
CA TYR A 229 -14.27 16.81 4.86
C TYR A 229 -15.71 17.29 4.71
N LYS A 230 -16.21 17.40 3.48
CA LYS A 230 -17.54 17.98 3.19
C LYS A 230 -18.74 17.21 3.75
N LYS A 231 -18.61 15.90 3.90
CA LYS A 231 -19.71 15.04 4.38
C LYS A 231 -19.67 14.80 5.89
N THR A 232 -19.05 15.70 6.64
CA THR A 232 -18.91 15.57 8.09
C THR A 232 -20.17 16.02 8.83
N ASP A 233 -20.62 15.21 9.77
CA ASP A 233 -21.65 15.52 10.77
C ASP A 233 -21.17 15.17 12.18
N ASP A 234 -21.99 15.43 13.19
CA ASP A 234 -21.63 15.17 14.60
C ASP A 234 -21.43 13.69 14.95
N THR A 235 -21.77 12.76 14.05
CA THR A 235 -21.54 11.33 14.21
C THR A 235 -20.33 10.82 13.45
N SER A 236 -19.74 11.66 12.62
CA SER A 236 -18.64 11.30 11.74
C SER A 236 -17.39 10.91 12.51
N LYS A 237 -16.72 9.87 12.03
CA LYS A 237 -15.49 9.33 12.62
C LYS A 237 -14.37 9.29 11.59
N ALA A 238 -13.15 9.45 12.07
CA ALA A 238 -11.95 9.06 11.36
C ALA A 238 -11.45 7.72 11.91
N TYR A 239 -11.00 6.85 11.01
CA TYR A 239 -10.40 5.55 11.33
C TYR A 239 -9.01 5.48 10.73
N TYR A 240 -8.05 5.01 11.54
CA TYR A 240 -6.66 4.85 11.15
C TYR A 240 -6.27 3.40 11.44
N PHE A 241 -6.22 2.57 10.39
CA PHE A 241 -5.82 1.18 10.51
C PHE A 241 -4.36 1.02 10.15
N THR A 242 -3.68 0.19 10.90
CA THR A 242 -2.36 -0.34 10.54
C THR A 242 -2.50 -1.83 10.28
N LEU A 243 -2.36 -2.25 9.04
CA LEU A 243 -2.24 -3.66 8.67
C LEU A 243 -0.76 -4.03 8.66
N PHE A 244 -0.38 -4.94 9.56
CA PHE A 244 1.03 -5.33 9.71
C PHE A 244 1.61 -5.91 8.40
N PRO A 245 2.84 -5.53 8.01
CA PRO A 245 3.78 -4.69 8.76
C PRO A 245 3.72 -3.20 8.42
N ASN A 246 3.23 -2.79 7.24
CA ASN A 246 3.54 -1.48 6.67
C ASN A 246 2.45 -0.88 5.77
N ILE A 247 1.20 -1.35 5.90
CA ILE A 247 0.06 -0.82 5.16
C ILE A 247 -0.85 -0.08 6.13
N LEU A 248 -1.21 1.16 5.78
CA LEU A 248 -2.08 2.00 6.58
C LEU A 248 -3.32 2.37 5.78
N PHE A 249 -4.47 2.43 6.45
CA PHE A 249 -5.71 2.96 5.90
C PHE A 249 -6.18 4.14 6.73
N ASN A 250 -6.30 5.31 6.12
CA ASN A 250 -6.89 6.50 6.70
C ASN A 250 -8.26 6.69 6.07
N ILE A 251 -9.32 6.48 6.85
CA ILE A 251 -10.69 6.54 6.40
C ILE A 251 -11.35 7.73 7.08
N ALA A 252 -11.83 8.68 6.28
CA ALA A 252 -12.60 9.83 6.72
C ALA A 252 -13.84 9.95 5.83
N PRO A 253 -14.85 10.77 6.19
CA PRO A 253 -16.02 10.95 5.35
C PRO A 253 -15.66 11.38 3.92
N GLY A 254 -16.09 10.61 2.93
CA GLY A 254 -15.80 10.85 1.50
C GLY A 254 -14.40 10.45 1.03
N ARG A 255 -13.50 9.98 1.91
CA ARG A 255 -12.11 9.67 1.58
C ARG A 255 -11.63 8.33 2.11
N LEU A 256 -10.93 7.60 1.26
CA LEU A 256 -9.95 6.58 1.65
C LEU A 256 -8.56 7.07 1.23
N GLN A 257 -7.60 7.00 2.12
CA GLN A 257 -6.18 7.15 1.80
C GLN A 257 -5.44 5.91 2.26
N THR A 258 -4.71 5.27 1.37
CA THR A 258 -3.84 4.15 1.74
C THR A 258 -2.40 4.62 1.77
N ASN A 259 -1.65 4.22 2.79
CA ASN A 259 -0.23 4.53 2.86
C ASN A 259 0.57 3.22 2.87
N ILE A 260 1.67 3.21 2.14
CA ILE A 260 2.60 2.09 2.09
C ILE A 260 3.98 2.60 2.51
N ILE A 261 4.57 1.99 3.52
CA ILE A 261 5.90 2.35 4.02
C ILE A 261 6.90 1.33 3.54
N GLU A 262 7.75 1.72 2.60
CA GLU A 262 8.75 0.85 1.98
C GLU A 262 10.15 1.16 2.51
N PRO A 263 10.82 0.22 3.23
CA PRO A 263 12.16 0.43 3.72
C PRO A 263 13.17 0.47 2.55
N ILE A 264 13.99 1.52 2.48
CA ILE A 264 15.13 1.63 1.54
C ILE A 264 16.37 1.03 2.19
N ASN A 265 16.75 1.56 3.35
CA ASN A 265 17.85 1.12 4.20
C ASN A 265 17.50 1.37 5.67
N ALA A 266 18.40 1.08 6.59
CA ALA A 266 18.15 1.23 8.03
C ALA A 266 17.85 2.68 8.48
N SER A 267 18.13 3.70 7.65
CA SER A 267 17.94 5.11 7.98
C SER A 267 17.08 5.88 6.98
N SER A 268 16.42 5.19 6.04
CA SER A 268 15.52 5.84 5.10
C SER A 268 14.43 4.90 4.60
N CYS A 269 13.24 5.46 4.34
CA CYS A 269 12.11 4.77 3.74
C CYS A 269 11.43 5.66 2.69
N ASN A 270 10.69 5.02 1.78
CA ASN A 270 9.69 5.68 0.95
C ASN A 270 8.33 5.52 1.62
N VAL A 271 7.51 6.55 1.55
CA VAL A 271 6.11 6.50 1.95
C VAL A 271 5.26 6.93 0.76
N TYR A 272 4.33 6.07 0.38
CA TYR A 272 3.42 6.31 -0.73
C TYR A 272 2.02 6.54 -0.18
N PHE A 273 1.41 7.65 -0.53
CA PHE A 273 0.01 7.97 -0.23
C PHE A 273 -0.80 7.84 -1.51
N ASP A 274 -1.77 6.93 -1.53
CA ASP A 274 -2.76 6.83 -2.58
C ASP A 274 -4.09 7.40 -2.07
N TYR A 275 -4.61 8.37 -2.79
CA TYR A 275 -5.85 9.06 -2.46
C TYR A 275 -6.99 8.55 -3.31
N TYR A 276 -8.09 8.22 -2.64
CA TYR A 276 -9.34 7.77 -3.25
C TYR A 276 -10.48 8.61 -2.70
N PHE A 277 -11.30 9.15 -3.59
CA PHE A 277 -12.46 9.96 -3.22
C PHE A 277 -13.72 9.37 -3.84
N GLU A 278 -14.88 9.66 -3.23
CA GLU A 278 -16.15 9.33 -3.85
C GLU A 278 -16.30 10.04 -5.20
N ASN A 279 -16.88 9.34 -6.18
CA ASN A 279 -16.97 9.81 -7.58
C ASN A 279 -17.72 11.14 -7.74
N GLU A 280 -18.52 11.55 -6.75
CA GLU A 280 -19.29 12.79 -6.77
C GLU A 280 -18.58 13.98 -6.07
N GLU A 281 -17.37 13.78 -5.57
CA GLU A 281 -16.59 14.84 -4.90
C GLU A 281 -16.13 15.89 -5.89
N ASP A 282 -16.25 17.18 -5.52
CA ASP A 282 -15.72 18.25 -6.37
C ASP A 282 -14.20 18.45 -6.18
N LEU A 283 -13.55 18.94 -7.24
CA LEU A 283 -12.10 19.11 -7.28
C LEU A 283 -11.55 20.08 -6.21
N GLU A 284 -12.33 21.08 -5.80
CA GLU A 284 -11.91 22.06 -4.78
C GLU A 284 -11.80 21.39 -3.41
N SER A 285 -12.79 20.57 -3.04
CA SER A 285 -12.79 19.79 -1.80
C SER A 285 -11.67 18.76 -1.76
N ILE A 286 -11.46 18.06 -2.88
CA ILE A 286 -10.35 17.12 -3.01
C ILE A 286 -9.03 17.83 -2.77
N GLN A 287 -8.83 19.03 -3.35
CA GLN A 287 -7.60 19.80 -3.18
C GLN A 287 -7.40 20.33 -1.75
N GLU A 288 -8.47 20.71 -1.06
CA GLU A 288 -8.43 21.12 0.35
C GLU A 288 -8.03 19.95 1.25
N ASP A 289 -8.65 18.77 1.06
CA ASP A 289 -8.30 17.56 1.81
C ASP A 289 -6.84 17.15 1.60
N ILE A 290 -6.40 17.12 0.33
CA ILE A 290 -5.00 16.80 -0.01
C ILE A 290 -4.04 17.78 0.65
N SER A 291 -4.32 19.07 0.58
CA SER A 291 -3.47 20.11 1.17
C SER A 291 -3.38 19.97 2.69
N PHE A 292 -4.48 19.64 3.34
CA PHE A 292 -4.52 19.34 4.76
C PHE A 292 -3.70 18.09 5.10
N SER A 293 -3.88 17.01 4.34
CA SER A 293 -3.12 15.77 4.52
C SER A 293 -1.61 15.98 4.31
N GLU A 294 -1.22 16.80 3.32
CA GLU A 294 0.20 17.14 3.08
C GLU A 294 0.82 17.94 4.22
N GLU A 295 0.06 18.85 4.86
CA GLU A 295 0.54 19.59 6.01
C GLU A 295 0.85 18.65 7.18
N VAL A 296 -0.09 17.77 7.54
CA VAL A 296 0.09 16.74 8.59
C VAL A 296 1.29 15.86 8.26
N GLN A 297 1.40 15.38 7.01
CA GLN A 297 2.53 14.55 6.58
C GLN A 297 3.88 15.26 6.70
N ASN A 298 3.97 16.54 6.38
CA ASN A 298 5.21 17.32 6.52
C ASN A 298 5.62 17.51 7.98
N GLU A 299 4.65 17.64 8.89
CA GLU A 299 4.89 17.68 10.34
C GLU A 299 5.44 16.34 10.83
N ASP A 300 4.85 15.21 10.39
CA ASP A 300 5.34 13.86 10.70
C ASP A 300 6.75 13.59 10.15
N ILE A 301 7.03 13.97 8.91
CA ILE A 301 8.37 13.85 8.33
C ILE A 301 9.40 14.55 9.21
N ASN A 302 9.11 15.78 9.62
CA ASN A 302 10.03 16.58 10.44
C ASN A 302 10.35 15.89 11.76
N ILE A 303 9.33 15.38 12.48
CA ILE A 303 9.55 14.73 13.77
C ILE A 303 10.24 13.37 13.61
N CYS A 304 9.86 12.55 12.62
CA CYS A 304 10.49 11.27 12.34
C CYS A 304 11.97 11.39 11.98
N GLU A 305 12.35 12.37 11.15
CA GLU A 305 13.75 12.60 10.81
C GLU A 305 14.56 13.08 12.02
N ARG A 306 13.98 13.87 12.92
CA ARG A 306 14.61 14.27 14.19
C ARG A 306 14.78 13.09 15.15
N ILE A 307 13.80 12.19 15.23
CA ILE A 307 13.91 10.95 16.02
C ILE A 307 15.08 10.11 15.48
N GLN A 308 15.18 9.92 14.18
CA GLN A 308 16.26 9.14 13.57
C GLN A 308 17.66 9.71 13.89
N ILE A 309 17.80 11.03 14.01
CA ILE A 309 19.08 11.66 14.42
C ILE A 309 19.43 11.33 15.87
N GLY A 310 18.42 11.14 16.73
CA GLY A 310 18.60 10.82 18.14
C GLY A 310 18.89 9.34 18.43
N LEU A 311 18.63 8.46 17.47
CA LEU A 311 18.84 7.00 17.58
C LEU A 311 20.29 6.60 17.25
#